data_f21137c32f86dcd617e727fa59d9fb8e
#
_entry.id   f21137c32f86dcd617e727fa59d9fb8e
#
_cell.length_a   1.000
_cell.length_b   1.000
_cell.length_c   1.000
_cell.angle_alpha   90.00
_cell.angle_beta   90.00
_cell.angle_gamma   90.00
#
_symmetry.space_group_name_H-M   'P 1'
#
loop_
_entity.id
_entity.type
_entity.pdbx_description
1 polymer ?
#
loop_
_entity_poly.entity_id
_entity_poly.type
_entity_poly.pdbx_seq_one_letter_code
_entity_poly.pdbx_strand_id
1 'polypeptide(L)'
;MSTRRIKERHFSGTTDPTVPEWEIKHRAVARRAAADGIVLLKNENHVLPIDINCPVALYGAGASHTIKGGTGSGDVNERECVSIYQGMKNAGYHITSE
;
A
#
# COMPACT_ATOMS: atom_id res chain seq x y z
N MET A 1 44.66 20.12 19.52
CA MET A 1 43.22 19.90 19.14
C MET A 1 43.10 18.57 18.43
N SER A 2 42.38 17.63 19.01
CA SER A 2 42.12 16.34 18.39
C SER A 2 40.95 16.51 17.41
N THR A 3 41.22 16.46 16.10
CA THR A 3 40.19 16.37 15.10
C THR A 3 39.61 14.96 15.14
N ARG A 4 38.41 14.81 15.72
CA ARG A 4 37.66 13.58 15.57
C ARG A 4 37.39 13.38 14.08
N ARG A 5 38.09 12.44 13.46
CA ARG A 5 37.68 11.93 12.14
C ARG A 5 36.28 11.33 12.30
N ILE A 6 35.32 11.95 11.64
CA ILE A 6 34.01 11.35 11.47
C ILE A 6 34.23 10.10 10.61
N LYS A 7 34.10 8.92 11.21
CA LYS A 7 34.13 7.68 10.43
C LYS A 7 32.96 7.72 9.45
N GLU A 8 33.26 7.55 8.17
CA GLU A 8 32.20 7.35 7.19
C GLU A 8 31.27 6.24 7.67
N ARG A 9 30.00 6.58 7.81
CA ARG A 9 28.97 5.61 8.18
C ARG A 9 28.51 4.90 6.91
N HIS A 10 28.80 3.63 6.80
CA HIS A 10 28.20 2.79 5.79
C HIS A 10 26.77 2.43 6.21
N PHE A 11 25.81 2.82 5.39
CA PHE A 11 24.42 2.37 5.54
C PHE A 11 24.24 1.11 4.69
N SER A 12 23.52 0.13 5.22
CA SER A 12 23.21 -1.13 4.54
C SER A 12 22.15 -1.01 3.44
N GLY A 13 21.61 0.20 3.22
CA GLY A 13 20.65 0.48 2.17
C GLY A 13 21.28 0.40 0.77
N THR A 14 20.49 0.03 -0.20
CA THR A 14 20.85 0.02 -1.61
C THR A 14 20.09 1.08 -2.39
N THR A 15 20.74 1.65 -3.41
CA THR A 15 20.11 2.53 -4.41
C THR A 15 19.73 1.79 -5.69
N ASP A 16 19.94 0.48 -5.74
CA ASP A 16 19.60 -0.35 -6.88
C ASP A 16 18.08 -0.33 -7.12
N PRO A 17 17.61 0.14 -8.30
CA PRO A 17 16.19 0.23 -8.62
C PRO A 17 15.57 -1.12 -8.97
N THR A 18 16.35 -2.17 -9.14
CA THR A 18 15.84 -3.50 -9.47
C THR A 18 15.01 -4.07 -8.32
N VAL A 19 13.92 -4.76 -8.65
CA VAL A 19 13.07 -5.41 -7.68
C VAL A 19 13.55 -6.84 -7.48
N PRO A 20 14.15 -7.17 -6.33
CA PRO A 20 14.62 -8.53 -6.08
C PRO A 20 13.45 -9.50 -5.90
N GLU A 21 13.68 -10.78 -6.20
CA GLU A 21 12.66 -11.83 -6.11
C GLU A 21 12.06 -11.95 -4.69
N TRP A 22 12.86 -11.76 -3.66
CA TRP A 22 12.38 -11.81 -2.28
C TRP A 22 11.38 -10.68 -1.96
N GLU A 23 11.56 -9.49 -2.55
CA GLU A 23 10.62 -8.38 -2.38
C GLU A 23 9.27 -8.71 -2.99
N ILE A 24 9.25 -9.33 -4.17
CA ILE A 24 8.03 -9.80 -4.84
C ILE A 24 7.31 -10.82 -3.97
N LYS A 25 8.03 -11.79 -3.43
CA LYS A 25 7.47 -12.81 -2.52
C LYS A 25 6.92 -12.18 -1.24
N HIS A 26 7.62 -11.23 -0.64
CA HIS A 26 7.18 -10.54 0.57
C HIS A 26 5.91 -9.69 0.33
N ARG A 27 5.78 -9.08 -0.85
CA ARG A 27 4.55 -8.37 -1.21
C ARG A 27 3.34 -9.30 -1.26
N ALA A 28 3.50 -10.49 -1.82
CA ALA A 28 2.45 -11.49 -1.85
C ALA A 28 2.06 -11.95 -0.43
N VAL A 29 3.03 -12.16 0.44
CA VAL A 29 2.79 -12.51 1.86
C VAL A 29 2.07 -11.38 2.58
N ALA A 30 2.51 -10.13 2.41
CA ALA A 30 1.89 -8.96 3.02
C ALA A 30 0.43 -8.79 2.58
N ARG A 31 0.14 -8.98 1.29
CA ARG A 31 -1.22 -8.94 0.74
C ARG A 31 -2.11 -10.00 1.37
N ARG A 32 -1.62 -11.23 1.48
CA ARG A 32 -2.36 -12.32 2.09
C ARG A 32 -2.58 -12.09 3.57
N ALA A 33 -1.58 -11.66 4.30
CA ALA A 33 -1.70 -11.34 5.73
C ALA A 33 -2.73 -10.23 5.98
N ALA A 34 -2.77 -9.20 5.13
CA ALA A 34 -3.78 -8.14 5.21
C ALA A 34 -5.20 -8.71 4.99
N ALA A 35 -5.39 -9.54 3.99
CA ALA A 35 -6.69 -10.18 3.72
C ALA A 35 -7.14 -11.09 4.87
N ASP A 36 -6.23 -11.88 5.41
CA ASP A 36 -6.50 -12.79 6.54
C ASP A 36 -6.77 -12.02 7.85
N GLY A 37 -6.21 -10.82 7.99
CA GLY A 37 -6.38 -9.96 9.17
C GLY A 37 -7.62 -9.08 9.15
N ILE A 38 -8.31 -8.95 8.02
CA ILE A 38 -9.53 -8.14 7.91
C ILE A 38 -10.71 -8.90 8.52
N VAL A 39 -11.42 -8.24 9.42
CA VAL A 39 -12.62 -8.78 10.07
C VAL A 39 -13.85 -8.01 9.62
N LEU A 40 -14.81 -8.70 9.03
CA LEU A 40 -16.10 -8.13 8.66
C LEU A 40 -17.02 -8.07 9.88
N LEU A 41 -17.22 -6.88 10.45
CA LEU A 41 -17.99 -6.68 11.66
C LEU A 41 -19.51 -6.63 11.41
N LYS A 42 -19.91 -6.18 10.23
CA LYS A 42 -21.32 -5.98 9.87
C LYS A 42 -21.50 -6.11 8.36
N ASN A 43 -22.49 -6.86 7.93
CA ASN A 43 -22.84 -6.99 6.52
C ASN A 43 -24.36 -7.21 6.42
N GLU A 44 -25.10 -6.13 6.47
CA GLU A 44 -26.57 -6.18 6.34
C GLU A 44 -26.96 -6.36 4.87
N ASN A 45 -28.00 -7.17 4.65
CA ASN A 45 -28.55 -7.46 3.32
C ASN A 45 -27.52 -8.03 2.32
N HIS A 46 -26.43 -8.62 2.80
CA HIS A 46 -25.38 -9.19 1.96
C HIS A 46 -24.83 -8.20 0.91
N VAL A 47 -24.62 -6.95 1.30
CA VAL A 47 -24.06 -5.91 0.42
C VAL A 47 -22.65 -6.28 -0.03
N LEU A 48 -21.88 -6.95 0.82
CA LEU A 48 -20.55 -7.44 0.51
C LEU A 48 -20.58 -8.96 0.29
N PRO A 49 -19.82 -9.48 -0.67
CA PRO A 49 -18.98 -8.75 -1.65
C PRO A 49 -19.81 -7.99 -2.68
N ILE A 50 -19.29 -6.84 -3.14
CA ILE A 50 -19.90 -6.07 -4.21
C ILE A 50 -19.78 -6.88 -5.52
N ASP A 51 -20.86 -7.01 -6.28
CA ASP A 51 -20.83 -7.64 -7.60
C ASP A 51 -19.86 -6.89 -8.52
N ILE A 52 -19.01 -7.62 -9.22
CA ILE A 52 -18.00 -7.05 -10.13
C ILE A 52 -18.61 -6.21 -11.25
N ASN A 53 -19.84 -6.51 -11.65
CA ASN A 53 -20.57 -5.78 -12.68
C ASN A 53 -21.26 -4.52 -12.14
N CYS A 54 -21.28 -4.35 -10.81
CA CYS A 54 -21.86 -3.17 -10.20
C CYS A 54 -20.87 -1.99 -10.31
N PRO A 55 -21.29 -0.86 -10.93
CA PRO A 55 -20.44 0.32 -10.96
C PRO A 55 -20.27 0.90 -9.55
N VAL A 56 -19.05 1.31 -9.23
CA VAL A 56 -18.68 1.83 -7.91
C VAL A 56 -18.25 3.28 -8.03
N ALA A 57 -18.78 4.15 -7.18
CA ALA A 57 -18.32 5.52 -7.04
C ALA A 57 -17.47 5.65 -5.76
N LEU A 58 -16.30 6.24 -5.90
CA LEU A 58 -15.38 6.53 -4.80
C LEU A 58 -15.31 8.04 -4.58
N TYR A 59 -15.47 8.48 -3.34
CA TYR A 59 -15.44 9.89 -2.99
C TYR A 59 -14.39 10.16 -1.91
N GLY A 60 -13.86 11.37 -1.94
CA GLY A 60 -12.90 11.86 -0.99
C GLY A 60 -11.44 11.66 -1.41
N ALA A 61 -10.58 12.56 -0.95
CA ALA A 61 -9.16 12.58 -1.30
C ALA A 61 -8.43 11.26 -0.96
N GLY A 62 -8.85 10.56 0.08
CA GLY A 62 -8.27 9.28 0.48
C GLY A 62 -8.47 8.15 -0.53
N ALA A 63 -9.42 8.28 -1.46
CA ALA A 63 -9.63 7.27 -2.49
C ALA A 63 -8.44 7.17 -3.46
N SER A 64 -7.95 8.31 -3.94
CA SER A 64 -6.82 8.41 -4.86
C SER A 64 -5.48 8.68 -4.16
N HIS A 65 -5.50 9.38 -3.05
CA HIS A 65 -4.32 9.72 -2.23
C HIS A 65 -4.41 9.01 -0.86
N THR A 66 -4.41 7.70 -0.91
CA THR A 66 -4.55 6.88 0.29
C THR A 66 -3.31 7.01 1.18
N ILE A 67 -3.52 7.37 2.44
CA ILE A 67 -2.43 7.45 3.42
C ILE A 67 -2.08 6.04 3.87
N LYS A 68 -0.85 5.63 3.61
CA LYS A 68 -0.33 4.27 3.90
C LYS A 68 0.21 4.10 5.31
N GLY A 69 0.55 5.19 5.97
CA GLY A 69 1.20 5.15 7.29
C GLY A 69 1.18 6.51 7.97
N GLY A 70 1.85 6.61 9.10
CA GLY A 70 2.00 7.85 9.85
C GLY A 70 2.98 8.82 9.19
N THR A 71 3.00 10.05 9.69
CA THR A 71 3.98 11.08 9.34
C THR A 71 5.27 10.92 10.16
N GLY A 72 6.32 11.63 9.78
CA GLY A 72 7.63 11.55 10.46
C GLY A 72 8.34 10.23 10.17
N SER A 73 8.79 9.52 11.19
CA SER A 73 9.54 8.26 11.05
C SER A 73 8.72 7.11 10.44
N GLY A 74 7.40 7.23 10.43
CA GLY A 74 6.51 6.27 9.77
C GLY A 74 6.31 6.54 8.28
N ASP A 75 6.75 7.69 7.79
CA ASP A 75 6.70 8.05 6.37
C ASP A 75 7.99 7.59 5.67
N VAL A 76 7.99 6.35 5.28
CA VAL A 76 9.13 5.71 4.61
C VAL A 76 8.98 5.77 3.09
N ASN A 77 10.11 5.79 2.40
CA ASN A 77 10.14 5.70 0.95
C ASN A 77 9.75 4.29 0.52
N GLU A 78 8.70 4.20 -0.27
CA GLU A 78 8.26 2.96 -0.91
C GLU A 78 8.49 3.02 -2.42
N ARG A 79 8.59 1.85 -3.04
CA ARG A 79 8.66 1.76 -4.51
C ARG A 79 7.30 2.07 -5.15
N GLU A 80 6.24 1.63 -4.49
CA GLU A 80 4.88 1.70 -5.00
C GLU A 80 3.89 1.78 -3.85
N CYS A 81 2.91 2.64 -3.99
CA CYS A 81 1.77 2.73 -3.09
C CYS A 81 0.49 2.56 -3.91
N VAL A 82 -0.25 1.50 -3.64
CA VAL A 82 -1.53 1.25 -4.30
C VAL A 82 -2.63 1.97 -3.54
N SER A 83 -3.27 2.94 -4.17
CA SER A 83 -4.43 3.63 -3.59
C SER A 83 -5.67 2.72 -3.59
N ILE A 84 -6.70 3.10 -2.83
CA ILE A 84 -8.00 2.41 -2.84
C ILE A 84 -8.56 2.40 -4.26
N TYR A 85 -8.52 3.53 -4.96
CA TYR A 85 -8.93 3.64 -6.35
C TYR A 85 -8.19 2.64 -7.25
N GLN A 86 -6.88 2.61 -7.18
CA GLN A 86 -6.08 1.70 -7.99
C GLN A 86 -6.32 0.23 -7.61
N GLY A 87 -6.49 -0.05 -6.33
CA GLY A 87 -6.79 -1.39 -5.83
C GLY A 87 -8.12 -1.92 -6.38
N MET A 88 -9.16 -1.10 -6.38
CA MET A 88 -10.47 -1.45 -6.94
C MET A 88 -10.40 -1.67 -8.46
N LYS A 89 -9.69 -0.82 -9.19
CA LYS A 89 -9.46 -1.01 -10.63
C LYS A 89 -8.70 -2.31 -10.93
N ASN A 90 -7.66 -2.59 -10.18
CA ASN A 90 -6.88 -3.82 -10.34
C ASN A 90 -7.72 -5.07 -10.04
N ALA A 91 -8.71 -4.97 -9.17
CA ALA A 91 -9.66 -6.03 -8.89
C ALA A 91 -10.75 -6.19 -9.97
N GLY A 92 -10.80 -5.29 -10.95
CA GLY A 92 -11.72 -5.34 -12.09
C GLY A 92 -13.01 -4.54 -11.93
N TYR A 93 -13.14 -3.76 -10.86
CA TYR A 93 -14.32 -2.90 -10.67
C TYR A 93 -14.32 -1.71 -11.62
N HIS A 94 -15.52 -1.35 -12.12
CA HIS A 94 -15.73 -0.15 -12.89
C HIS A 94 -15.99 1.05 -11.96
N ILE A 95 -15.06 2.01 -11.94
CA ILE A 95 -15.18 3.22 -11.12
C ILE A 95 -15.80 4.33 -11.96
N THR A 96 -16.90 4.89 -11.48
CA THR A 96 -17.71 5.92 -12.19
C THR A 96 -17.44 7.34 -11.72
N SER A 97 -16.74 7.52 -10.62
CA SER A 97 -16.31 8.83 -10.10
C SER A 97 -14.85 9.09 -10.46
N GLU A 98 -14.54 10.29 -10.93
CA GLU A 98 -13.20 10.81 -11.11
C GLU A 98 -12.79 11.67 -9.92
#